data_a03604c5073dcdbc6c77c136d9a9c78d
#
_entry.id   a03604c5073dcdbc6c77c136d9a9c78d
#
_cell.length_a   1.000
_cell.length_b   1.000
_cell.length_c   1.000
_cell.angle_alpha   90.00
_cell.angle_beta   90.00
_cell.angle_gamma   90.00
#
_symmetry.space_group_name_H-M   'P 1'
#
loop_
_entity.id
_entity.type
_entity.pdbx_description
1 polymer ?
#
loop_
_entity_poly.entity_id
_entity_poly.type
_entity_poly.pdbx_seq_one_letter_code
_entity_poly.pdbx_strand_id
1 'polypeptide(L)'
;MSLLTPIEVQPAVEVGPVHFIAIGGSGMNGIARLYAKLGIPTSGSDRSDSATLDSLREAGITCYVGHDASQLGDARTVVISSAIREDNPELAEARRRGLRVWHRSAALAALMLGKSGVSIAGTHGKTTTTAMTAVMLQQAGADPSYVIGGKLAATKVSSDIGTGDAFVIEADESDGSFLQYPTRIAIITSIEPDHLVNWGTPEAYTEGYHTFATLPTVEWAIVNADDPGARALADRLRAEGRRVISYGFAEDADVRVSDANPVREGITGTLRYGDETGVLRLKVPGNHNLSNASAAYAAGRVLGLGHEEALAALGQFTGTLRRLQLITDSAGIRVYDDYAHHPTEIRAALTAARHATEVGNEDTGLDGRLIACFQPHLYSRTADLHEELGEVLTLADIAVINDVCGDREDPIPGVTGQLVVDAARRHGVREVVYVVDKYDLPAALNEISRPGDLIITLGCGDVTIVGPLLAPLLAQRPEAQNR
;
A
#
# COMPACT_ATOMS: atom_id res chain seq x y z
N MET A 1 13.27 8.22 16.01
CA MET A 1 12.25 9.30 16.21
C MET A 1 11.31 8.86 17.30
N SER A 2 10.67 9.76 18.05
CA SER A 2 9.67 9.36 19.05
C SER A 2 8.32 9.13 18.36
N LEU A 3 7.52 8.20 18.89
CA LEU A 3 6.15 7.99 18.43
C LEU A 3 5.31 9.26 18.57
N LEU A 4 4.40 9.45 17.64
CA LEU A 4 3.45 10.57 17.70
C LEU A 4 2.47 10.38 18.85
N THR A 5 2.28 11.45 19.63
CA THR A 5 1.24 11.47 20.67
C THR A 5 -0.05 12.01 20.05
N PRO A 6 -1.17 11.28 20.15
CA PRO A 6 -2.47 11.77 19.69
C PRO A 6 -2.85 13.10 20.34
N ILE A 7 -3.46 13.97 19.56
CA ILE A 7 -3.96 15.28 20.02
C ILE A 7 -5.46 15.38 19.74
N GLU A 8 -6.14 16.21 20.52
CA GLU A 8 -7.52 16.58 20.22
C GLU A 8 -7.59 17.45 18.97
N VAL A 9 -8.51 17.13 18.06
CA VAL A 9 -8.68 17.84 16.79
C VAL A 9 -10.09 18.44 16.68
N GLN A 10 -10.18 19.53 15.94
CA GLN A 10 -11.45 20.18 15.56
C GLN A 10 -11.86 19.72 14.15
N PRO A 11 -13.16 19.81 13.79
CA PRO A 11 -13.61 19.54 12.43
C PRO A 11 -12.83 20.33 11.38
N ALA A 12 -12.52 19.72 10.25
CA ALA A 12 -11.69 20.32 9.20
C ALA A 12 -12.23 21.70 8.75
N VAL A 13 -13.54 21.88 8.71
CA VAL A 13 -14.19 23.15 8.33
C VAL A 13 -13.95 24.30 9.33
N GLU A 14 -13.48 24.03 10.52
CA GLU A 14 -13.23 25.01 11.59
C GLU A 14 -11.75 25.42 11.68
N VAL A 15 -10.85 24.76 10.94
CA VAL A 15 -9.40 25.01 11.11
C VAL A 15 -8.88 26.20 10.31
N GLY A 16 -9.71 26.81 9.45
CA GLY A 16 -9.39 27.98 8.61
C GLY A 16 -8.51 27.64 7.41
N PRO A 17 -7.88 28.63 6.76
CA PRO A 17 -6.94 28.38 5.69
C PRO A 17 -5.79 27.50 6.15
N VAL A 18 -5.44 26.50 5.32
CA VAL A 18 -4.45 25.47 5.67
C VAL A 18 -3.27 25.53 4.71
N HIS A 19 -2.06 25.45 5.26
CA HIS A 19 -0.82 25.34 4.49
C HIS A 19 -0.11 24.03 4.76
N PHE A 20 0.26 23.28 3.70
CA PHE A 20 0.93 21.99 3.79
C PHE A 20 2.41 22.13 3.44
N ILE A 21 3.32 21.82 4.36
CA ILE A 21 4.77 21.76 4.08
C ILE A 21 5.11 20.39 3.52
N ALA A 22 5.79 20.32 2.37
CA ALA A 22 6.03 19.13 1.54
C ALA A 22 4.70 18.53 1.02
N ILE A 23 3.87 19.36 0.41
CA ILE A 23 2.52 19.02 -0.07
C ILE A 23 2.50 17.92 -1.13
N GLY A 24 3.59 17.76 -1.93
CA GLY A 24 3.73 16.74 -2.96
C GLY A 24 3.95 15.32 -2.41
N GLY A 25 4.29 15.17 -1.13
CA GLY A 25 4.48 13.88 -0.48
C GLY A 25 3.24 12.98 -0.56
N SER A 26 3.43 11.65 -0.69
CA SER A 26 2.35 10.67 -0.86
C SER A 26 1.31 10.71 0.27
N GLY A 27 1.75 10.91 1.51
CA GLY A 27 0.85 11.05 2.67
C GLY A 27 0.26 12.45 2.87
N MET A 28 0.62 13.44 2.04
CA MET A 28 0.21 14.83 2.18
C MET A 28 -0.77 15.27 1.08
N ASN A 29 -0.44 14.95 -0.19
CA ASN A 29 -1.19 15.44 -1.35
C ASN A 29 -2.67 15.00 -1.34
N GLY A 30 -2.96 13.77 -0.92
CA GLY A 30 -4.32 13.27 -0.79
C GLY A 30 -5.13 14.08 0.22
N ILE A 31 -4.57 14.35 1.40
CA ILE A 31 -5.23 15.14 2.46
C ILE A 31 -5.48 16.58 1.97
N ALA A 32 -4.47 17.22 1.36
CA ALA A 32 -4.61 18.57 0.83
C ALA A 32 -5.75 18.70 -0.21
N ARG A 33 -5.91 17.68 -1.09
CA ARG A 33 -7.03 17.63 -2.05
C ARG A 33 -8.38 17.57 -1.34
N LEU A 34 -8.48 16.79 -0.27
CA LEU A 34 -9.74 16.67 0.48
C LEU A 34 -10.13 18.01 1.13
N TYR A 35 -9.16 18.74 1.71
CA TYR A 35 -9.39 20.09 2.25
C TYR A 35 -9.87 21.05 1.15
N ALA A 36 -9.19 21.08 0.00
CA ALA A 36 -9.60 21.92 -1.13
C ALA A 36 -10.99 21.56 -1.65
N LYS A 37 -11.32 20.25 -1.76
CA LYS A 37 -12.63 19.77 -2.21
C LYS A 37 -13.78 20.18 -1.25
N LEU A 38 -13.47 20.34 0.05
CA LEU A 38 -14.40 20.89 1.03
C LEU A 38 -14.52 22.42 0.96
N GLY A 39 -13.83 23.09 0.02
CA GLY A 39 -13.84 24.54 -0.12
C GLY A 39 -12.97 25.27 0.92
N ILE A 40 -12.12 24.56 1.63
CA ILE A 40 -11.19 25.16 2.59
C ILE A 40 -10.00 25.75 1.81
N PRO A 41 -9.65 27.05 1.95
CA PRO A 41 -8.49 27.61 1.29
C PRO A 41 -7.22 26.81 1.63
N THR A 42 -6.61 26.21 0.62
CA THR A 42 -5.50 25.29 0.78
C THR A 42 -4.30 25.75 -0.05
N SER A 43 -3.14 25.79 0.59
CA SER A 43 -1.86 26.05 -0.06
C SER A 43 -0.80 25.08 0.45
N GLY A 44 0.35 25.08 -0.20
CA GLY A 44 1.48 24.31 0.31
C GLY A 44 2.75 24.51 -0.52
N SER A 45 3.85 24.02 0.03
CA SER A 45 5.19 24.10 -0.55
C SER A 45 5.77 22.71 -0.73
N ASP A 46 6.70 22.57 -1.69
CA ASP A 46 7.55 21.39 -1.80
C ASP A 46 8.95 21.79 -2.25
N ARG A 47 9.96 20.96 -1.92
CA ARG A 47 11.37 21.25 -2.22
C ARG A 47 11.62 21.39 -3.72
N SER A 48 10.93 20.59 -4.55
CA SER A 48 11.09 20.53 -5.99
C SER A 48 9.77 20.47 -6.72
N ASP A 49 9.74 20.94 -7.94
CA ASP A 49 8.56 20.82 -8.81
C ASP A 49 8.32 19.37 -9.25
N SER A 50 7.07 19.04 -9.50
CA SER A 50 6.69 17.66 -9.86
C SER A 50 5.30 17.61 -10.49
N ALA A 51 5.02 16.54 -11.24
CA ALA A 51 3.69 16.26 -11.78
C ALA A 51 2.61 16.18 -10.67
N THR A 52 2.98 15.86 -9.44
CA THR A 52 2.06 15.90 -8.29
C THR A 52 1.66 17.33 -7.97
N LEU A 53 2.62 18.28 -7.95
CA LEU A 53 2.33 19.70 -7.74
C LEU A 53 1.46 20.26 -8.86
N ASP A 54 1.73 19.90 -10.11
CA ASP A 54 0.89 20.31 -11.25
C ASP A 54 -0.55 19.85 -11.08
N SER A 55 -0.74 18.60 -10.72
CA SER A 55 -2.06 18.04 -10.47
C SER A 55 -2.77 18.65 -9.25
N LEU A 56 -2.03 19.17 -8.25
CA LEU A 56 -2.59 19.93 -7.12
C LEU A 56 -3.00 21.35 -7.55
N ARG A 57 -2.19 22.01 -8.39
CA ARG A 57 -2.52 23.33 -9.01
C ARG A 57 -3.79 23.24 -9.85
N GLU A 58 -3.93 22.18 -10.67
CA GLU A 58 -5.16 21.89 -11.43
C GLU A 58 -6.39 21.71 -10.53
N ALA A 59 -6.20 21.19 -9.31
CA ALA A 59 -7.26 21.07 -8.28
C ALA A 59 -7.54 22.40 -7.53
N GLY A 60 -6.93 23.53 -7.96
CA GLY A 60 -7.14 24.84 -7.35
C GLY A 60 -6.32 25.11 -6.09
N ILE A 61 -5.32 24.30 -5.80
CA ILE A 61 -4.44 24.46 -4.63
C ILE A 61 -3.24 25.33 -5.02
N THR A 62 -2.92 26.33 -4.21
CA THR A 62 -1.72 27.17 -4.40
C THR A 62 -0.48 26.41 -3.99
N CYS A 63 0.39 26.02 -4.97
CA CYS A 63 1.60 25.26 -4.72
C CYS A 63 2.87 26.07 -5.03
N TYR A 64 3.76 26.14 -4.06
CA TYR A 64 5.06 26.81 -4.14
C TYR A 64 6.18 25.78 -4.32
N VAL A 65 7.27 26.18 -4.99
CA VAL A 65 8.52 25.40 -5.10
C VAL A 65 9.57 26.06 -4.20
N GLY A 66 10.25 25.26 -3.38
CA GLY A 66 11.09 25.74 -2.29
C GLY A 66 10.27 26.07 -1.04
N HIS A 67 10.97 26.33 0.06
CA HIS A 67 10.37 26.66 1.36
C HIS A 67 10.74 28.09 1.75
N ASP A 68 9.75 28.95 1.99
CA ASP A 68 9.93 30.34 2.41
C ASP A 68 8.83 30.77 3.38
N ALA A 69 9.21 31.46 4.46
CA ALA A 69 8.30 31.91 5.51
C ALA A 69 7.12 32.76 5.00
N SER A 70 7.30 33.51 3.90
CA SER A 70 6.26 34.34 3.30
C SER A 70 5.14 33.54 2.64
N GLN A 71 5.39 32.27 2.30
CA GLN A 71 4.43 31.38 1.63
C GLN A 71 3.26 30.96 2.54
N LEU A 72 3.40 31.12 3.85
CA LEU A 72 2.31 30.85 4.80
C LEU A 72 1.10 31.78 4.62
N GLY A 73 1.27 32.96 4.04
CA GLY A 73 0.18 33.91 3.79
C GLY A 73 -0.72 34.12 5.02
N ASP A 74 -2.02 33.89 4.85
CA ASP A 74 -3.07 33.98 5.86
C ASP A 74 -3.43 32.64 6.53
N ALA A 75 -2.59 31.60 6.35
CA ALA A 75 -2.80 30.29 6.96
C ALA A 75 -3.02 30.40 8.48
N ARG A 76 -3.99 29.63 8.97
CA ARG A 76 -4.27 29.47 10.41
C ARG A 76 -3.79 28.14 10.93
N THR A 77 -3.67 27.15 10.03
CA THR A 77 -3.18 25.81 10.34
C THR A 77 -2.07 25.45 9.36
N VAL A 78 -0.98 24.95 9.88
CA VAL A 78 0.14 24.41 9.10
C VAL A 78 0.21 22.90 9.32
N VAL A 79 0.23 22.14 8.24
CA VAL A 79 0.28 20.68 8.29
C VAL A 79 1.67 20.20 7.86
N ILE A 80 2.25 19.34 8.68
CA ILE A 80 3.59 18.76 8.47
C ILE A 80 3.54 17.23 8.48
N SER A 81 4.58 16.61 7.95
CA SER A 81 4.88 15.19 8.16
C SER A 81 6.09 15.01 9.07
N SER A 82 6.32 13.80 9.54
CA SER A 82 7.50 13.43 10.34
C SER A 82 8.85 13.71 9.66
N ALA A 83 8.86 13.91 8.33
CA ALA A 83 10.05 14.22 7.54
C ALA A 83 10.48 15.69 7.59
N ILE A 84 9.62 16.60 8.11
CA ILE A 84 9.92 18.03 8.16
C ILE A 84 10.88 18.31 9.30
N ARG A 85 12.02 18.93 8.97
CA ARG A 85 13.06 19.30 9.95
C ARG A 85 12.66 20.55 10.72
N GLU A 86 13.16 20.66 11.94
CA GLU A 86 12.93 21.80 12.82
C GLU A 86 13.45 23.15 12.28
N ASP A 87 14.45 23.12 11.42
CA ASP A 87 15.04 24.29 10.76
C ASP A 87 14.28 24.75 9.49
N ASN A 88 13.15 24.10 9.14
CA ASN A 88 12.32 24.54 8.01
C ASN A 88 11.80 25.96 8.25
N PRO A 89 12.01 26.91 7.31
CA PRO A 89 11.66 28.32 7.51
C PRO A 89 10.16 28.56 7.69
N GLU A 90 9.30 27.76 7.04
CA GLU A 90 7.84 27.88 7.19
C GLU A 90 7.39 27.35 8.55
N LEU A 91 7.96 26.23 9.02
CA LEU A 91 7.67 25.70 10.36
C LEU A 91 8.11 26.67 11.45
N ALA A 92 9.31 27.23 11.33
CA ALA A 92 9.82 28.24 12.27
C ALA A 92 8.92 29.48 12.31
N GLU A 93 8.48 29.98 11.17
CA GLU A 93 7.58 31.13 11.06
C GLU A 93 6.17 30.81 11.61
N ALA A 94 5.64 29.62 11.34
CA ALA A 94 4.36 29.19 11.89
C ALA A 94 4.36 29.21 13.42
N ARG A 95 5.43 28.70 14.03
CA ARG A 95 5.61 28.73 15.48
C ARG A 95 5.77 30.16 16.01
N ARG A 96 6.58 31.00 15.34
CA ARG A 96 6.75 32.42 15.70
C ARG A 96 5.43 33.18 15.69
N ARG A 97 4.54 32.88 14.72
CA ARG A 97 3.20 33.48 14.60
C ARG A 97 2.17 32.86 15.54
N GLY A 98 2.50 31.78 16.28
CA GLY A 98 1.57 31.04 17.14
C GLY A 98 0.47 30.32 16.34
N LEU A 99 0.73 29.94 15.09
CA LEU A 99 -0.22 29.20 14.26
C LEU A 99 -0.39 27.78 14.80
N ARG A 100 -1.54 27.17 14.50
CA ARG A 100 -1.76 25.74 14.76
C ARG A 100 -0.82 24.93 13.84
N VAL A 101 0.03 24.09 14.44
CA VAL A 101 0.88 23.16 13.71
C VAL A 101 0.38 21.74 13.97
N TRP A 102 -0.07 21.06 12.94
CA TRP A 102 -0.59 19.71 13.00
C TRP A 102 0.29 18.74 12.21
N HIS A 103 0.46 17.54 12.76
CA HIS A 103 0.91 16.43 11.94
C HIS A 103 -0.17 16.03 10.93
N ARG A 104 0.21 15.46 9.77
CA ARG A 104 -0.71 15.01 8.72
C ARG A 104 -1.84 14.11 9.23
N SER A 105 -1.55 13.28 10.26
CA SER A 105 -2.56 12.41 10.87
C SER A 105 -3.65 13.19 11.60
N ALA A 106 -3.31 14.30 12.26
CA ALA A 106 -4.29 15.16 12.90
C ALA A 106 -5.18 15.88 11.86
N ALA A 107 -4.59 16.31 10.75
CA ALA A 107 -5.35 16.89 9.64
C ALA A 107 -6.31 15.87 9.02
N LEU A 108 -5.90 14.60 8.86
CA LEU A 108 -6.76 13.53 8.38
C LEU A 108 -7.86 13.19 9.41
N ALA A 109 -7.51 13.08 10.70
CA ALA A 109 -8.49 12.84 11.75
C ALA A 109 -9.59 13.92 11.81
N ALA A 110 -9.23 15.18 11.57
CA ALA A 110 -10.18 16.30 11.50
C ALA A 110 -11.22 16.15 10.37
N LEU A 111 -10.82 15.55 9.24
CA LEU A 111 -11.73 15.20 8.12
C LEU A 111 -12.67 14.04 8.46
N MET A 112 -12.26 13.16 9.36
CA MET A 112 -13.01 11.97 9.75
C MET A 112 -14.04 12.22 10.85
N LEU A 113 -13.98 13.36 11.54
CA LEU A 113 -14.92 13.66 12.62
C LEU A 113 -16.37 13.64 12.15
N GLY A 114 -17.22 12.93 12.90
CA GLY A 114 -18.64 12.76 12.57
C GLY A 114 -18.91 11.70 11.48
N LYS A 115 -17.90 10.95 11.03
CA LYS A 115 -18.01 9.86 10.08
C LYS A 115 -17.76 8.50 10.74
N SER A 116 -18.26 7.43 10.13
CA SER A 116 -17.92 6.04 10.50
C SER A 116 -16.52 5.70 9.98
N GLY A 117 -15.49 5.93 10.80
CA GLY A 117 -14.10 5.68 10.45
C GLY A 117 -13.80 4.18 10.32
N VAL A 118 -13.32 3.76 9.15
CA VAL A 118 -12.78 2.42 8.89
C VAL A 118 -11.28 2.56 8.67
N SER A 119 -10.48 2.15 9.65
CA SER A 119 -9.01 2.31 9.62
C SER A 119 -8.32 0.97 9.47
N ILE A 120 -7.52 0.85 8.42
CA ILE A 120 -6.82 -0.38 8.06
C ILE A 120 -5.34 -0.26 8.44
N ALA A 121 -4.93 -1.01 9.46
CA ALA A 121 -3.56 -1.12 9.94
C ALA A 121 -3.00 -2.52 9.71
N GLY A 122 -1.68 -2.66 9.86
CA GLY A 122 -0.97 -3.93 9.74
C GLY A 122 0.34 -3.75 8.99
N THR A 123 1.29 -4.63 9.18
CA THR A 123 2.59 -4.54 8.52
C THR A 123 2.43 -4.65 6.99
N HIS A 124 1.60 -5.58 6.51
CA HIS A 124 1.36 -5.86 5.08
C HIS A 124 -0.13 -5.82 4.73
N GLY A 125 -0.45 -5.57 3.45
CA GLY A 125 -1.83 -5.64 2.94
C GLY A 125 -2.69 -4.39 3.15
N LYS A 126 -2.25 -3.39 3.91
CA LYS A 126 -2.99 -2.14 4.21
C LYS A 126 -3.60 -1.49 2.97
N THR A 127 -2.75 -1.11 2.02
CA THR A 127 -3.14 -0.36 0.81
C THR A 127 -4.21 -1.08 0.01
N THR A 128 -4.02 -2.39 -0.22
CA THR A 128 -4.96 -3.19 -1.00
C THR A 128 -6.28 -3.37 -0.29
N THR A 129 -6.27 -3.66 1.03
CA THR A 129 -7.49 -3.80 1.84
C THR A 129 -8.27 -2.49 1.91
N THR A 130 -7.57 -1.34 2.10
CA THR A 130 -8.18 -0.01 2.08
C THR A 130 -8.84 0.26 0.73
N ALA A 131 -8.15 -0.04 -0.37
CA ALA A 131 -8.65 0.13 -1.72
C ALA A 131 -9.86 -0.76 -2.01
N MET A 132 -9.81 -2.04 -1.63
CA MET A 132 -10.94 -2.98 -1.77
C MET A 132 -12.16 -2.52 -0.97
N THR A 133 -11.97 -2.06 0.27
CA THR A 133 -13.04 -1.54 1.11
C THR A 133 -13.68 -0.29 0.49
N ALA A 134 -12.86 0.66 0.03
CA ALA A 134 -13.36 1.88 -0.61
C ALA A 134 -14.13 1.57 -1.90
N VAL A 135 -13.57 0.73 -2.79
CA VAL A 135 -14.23 0.34 -4.06
C VAL A 135 -15.50 -0.45 -3.79
N MET A 136 -15.50 -1.39 -2.86
CA MET A 136 -16.69 -2.16 -2.49
C MET A 136 -17.83 -1.22 -2.06
N LEU A 137 -17.57 -0.28 -1.16
CA LEU A 137 -18.57 0.69 -0.70
C LEU A 137 -19.04 1.62 -1.83
N GLN A 138 -18.14 2.05 -2.73
CA GLN A 138 -18.53 2.84 -3.91
C GLN A 138 -19.45 2.05 -4.85
N GLN A 139 -19.09 0.80 -5.13
CA GLN A 139 -19.89 -0.06 -6.04
C GLN A 139 -21.25 -0.44 -5.44
N ALA A 140 -21.36 -0.50 -4.11
CA ALA A 140 -22.61 -0.67 -3.38
C ALA A 140 -23.41 0.64 -3.22
N GLY A 141 -22.96 1.76 -3.83
CA GLY A 141 -23.68 3.05 -3.78
C GLY A 141 -23.57 3.80 -2.46
N ALA A 142 -22.67 3.40 -1.55
CA ALA A 142 -22.51 4.04 -0.25
C ALA A 142 -21.71 5.34 -0.28
N ASP A 143 -21.09 5.69 -1.42
CA ASP A 143 -20.32 6.92 -1.66
C ASP A 143 -19.37 7.31 -0.50
N PRO A 144 -18.38 6.45 -0.14
CA PRO A 144 -17.49 6.68 0.99
C PRO A 144 -16.48 7.79 0.70
N SER A 145 -16.02 8.46 1.76
CA SER A 145 -14.74 9.17 1.72
C SER A 145 -13.59 8.19 1.92
N TYR A 146 -12.42 8.44 1.30
CA TYR A 146 -11.27 7.55 1.47
C TYR A 146 -9.92 8.23 1.28
N VAL A 147 -8.90 7.69 1.95
CA VAL A 147 -7.47 7.98 1.72
C VAL A 147 -6.70 6.65 1.71
N ILE A 148 -6.12 6.33 0.57
CA ILE A 148 -5.38 5.10 0.29
C ILE A 148 -3.90 5.45 0.10
N GLY A 149 -2.98 4.62 0.57
CA GLY A 149 -1.54 4.81 0.38
C GLY A 149 -1.06 4.69 -1.07
N GLY A 150 -1.90 4.14 -1.96
CA GLY A 150 -1.67 4.02 -3.39
C GLY A 150 -2.83 4.57 -4.23
N LYS A 151 -2.65 4.63 -5.54
CA LYS A 151 -3.72 5.07 -6.45
C LYS A 151 -4.55 3.87 -6.94
N LEU A 152 -5.86 4.00 -6.99
CA LEU A 152 -6.74 3.02 -7.62
C LEU A 152 -6.40 2.87 -9.12
N ALA A 153 -6.34 1.64 -9.62
CA ALA A 153 -6.01 1.39 -11.02
C ALA A 153 -7.03 1.99 -12.00
N ALA A 154 -8.32 1.96 -11.65
CA ALA A 154 -9.41 2.47 -12.48
C ALA A 154 -9.43 4.01 -12.60
N THR A 155 -9.28 4.72 -11.48
CA THR A 155 -9.49 6.18 -11.40
C THR A 155 -8.20 6.99 -11.34
N LYS A 156 -7.06 6.34 -11.05
CA LYS A 156 -5.74 6.97 -10.84
C LYS A 156 -5.69 7.95 -9.65
N VAL A 157 -6.68 7.91 -8.76
CA VAL A 157 -6.74 8.73 -7.54
C VAL A 157 -6.48 7.89 -6.30
N SER A 158 -5.95 8.53 -5.25
CA SER A 158 -5.67 7.90 -3.95
C SER A 158 -6.60 8.39 -2.83
N SER A 159 -7.41 9.41 -3.10
CA SER A 159 -8.28 10.00 -2.07
C SER A 159 -9.49 10.67 -2.70
N ASP A 160 -10.63 10.59 -2.04
CA ASP A 160 -11.85 11.31 -2.41
C ASP A 160 -12.74 11.58 -1.20
N ILE A 161 -13.59 12.61 -1.29
CA ILE A 161 -14.66 12.92 -0.35
C ILE A 161 -15.98 12.51 -0.98
N GLY A 162 -16.64 11.55 -0.38
CA GLY A 162 -18.00 11.15 -0.68
C GLY A 162 -19.00 11.78 0.27
N THR A 163 -20.29 11.64 -0.08
CA THR A 163 -21.42 12.12 0.72
C THR A 163 -21.88 11.12 1.78
N GLY A 164 -21.44 9.86 1.66
CA GLY A 164 -21.77 8.78 2.58
C GLY A 164 -21.15 8.92 3.97
N ASP A 165 -21.58 8.07 4.88
CA ASP A 165 -21.13 8.08 6.28
C ASP A 165 -19.74 7.46 6.48
N ALA A 166 -19.35 6.49 5.66
CA ALA A 166 -18.09 5.79 5.81
C ALA A 166 -16.88 6.66 5.38
N PHE A 167 -15.81 6.63 6.20
CA PHE A 167 -14.51 7.19 5.86
C PHE A 167 -13.44 6.10 6.00
N VAL A 168 -12.89 5.65 4.88
CA VAL A 168 -11.96 4.52 4.80
C VAL A 168 -10.53 5.05 4.67
N ILE A 169 -9.65 4.66 5.57
CA ILE A 169 -8.25 5.12 5.55
C ILE A 169 -7.25 4.00 5.72
N GLU A 170 -6.10 4.17 5.11
CA GLU A 170 -4.88 3.45 5.47
C GLU A 170 -4.28 4.09 6.72
N ALA A 171 -4.12 3.31 7.78
CA ALA A 171 -3.65 3.78 9.09
C ALA A 171 -2.20 3.32 9.30
N ASP A 172 -1.27 4.29 9.29
CA ASP A 172 0.17 4.04 9.35
C ASP A 172 0.62 3.80 10.79
N GLU A 173 1.13 2.62 11.07
CA GLU A 173 1.66 2.21 12.37
C GLU A 173 3.12 2.66 12.59
N SER A 174 3.85 2.98 11.52
CA SER A 174 5.30 3.20 11.56
C SER A 174 5.75 4.29 12.52
N ASP A 175 4.98 5.36 12.66
CA ASP A 175 5.24 6.51 13.54
C ASP A 175 4.21 6.66 14.67
N GLY A 176 3.30 5.68 14.82
CA GLY A 176 2.22 5.72 15.79
C GLY A 176 1.03 6.59 15.38
N SER A 177 1.02 7.14 14.17
CA SER A 177 -0.05 8.02 13.69
C SER A 177 -1.42 7.34 13.60
N PHE A 178 -1.47 6.01 13.47
CA PHE A 178 -2.72 5.24 13.48
C PHE A 178 -3.55 5.41 14.77
N LEU A 179 -2.93 5.80 15.88
CA LEU A 179 -3.61 6.06 17.16
C LEU A 179 -4.38 7.41 17.18
N GLN A 180 -4.14 8.26 16.16
CA GLN A 180 -4.77 9.60 16.09
C GLN A 180 -6.21 9.54 15.55
N TYR A 181 -6.61 8.50 14.85
CA TYR A 181 -7.84 8.49 14.07
C TYR A 181 -9.08 8.11 14.89
N PRO A 182 -10.24 8.77 14.67
CA PRO A 182 -11.52 8.38 15.26
C PRO A 182 -12.07 7.12 14.57
N THR A 183 -11.42 5.99 14.87
CA THR A 183 -11.68 4.69 14.27
C THR A 183 -12.89 4.04 14.92
N ARG A 184 -13.91 3.67 14.13
CA ARG A 184 -15.05 2.86 14.56
C ARG A 184 -14.83 1.37 14.24
N ILE A 185 -14.26 1.08 13.07
CA ILE A 185 -13.91 -0.27 12.63
C ILE A 185 -12.40 -0.33 12.42
N ALA A 186 -11.71 -1.09 13.25
CA ALA A 186 -10.27 -1.32 13.15
C ALA A 186 -10.02 -2.62 12.39
N ILE A 187 -9.38 -2.56 11.22
CA ILE A 187 -8.94 -3.74 10.47
C ILE A 187 -7.44 -3.95 10.71
N ILE A 188 -7.05 -5.14 11.13
CA ILE A 188 -5.66 -5.53 11.35
C ILE A 188 -5.30 -6.68 10.40
N THR A 189 -4.42 -6.38 9.43
CA THR A 189 -4.06 -7.33 8.37
C THR A 189 -2.95 -8.28 8.76
N SER A 190 -1.94 -7.79 9.47
CA SER A 190 -0.82 -8.58 9.99
C SER A 190 -0.09 -7.80 11.08
N ILE A 191 0.61 -8.52 11.97
CA ILE A 191 1.49 -7.93 12.99
C ILE A 191 2.82 -8.66 12.91
N GLU A 192 3.72 -8.15 12.08
CA GLU A 192 5.10 -8.59 11.98
C GLU A 192 5.99 -7.42 12.41
N PRO A 193 6.91 -7.61 13.39
CA PRO A 193 7.72 -6.51 13.90
C PRO A 193 8.50 -5.79 12.80
N ASP A 194 8.19 -4.50 12.62
CA ASP A 194 8.88 -3.58 11.70
C ASP A 194 9.03 -2.21 12.39
N HIS A 195 9.76 -1.29 11.78
CA HIS A 195 9.93 0.07 12.27
C HIS A 195 10.40 0.18 13.74
N LEU A 196 11.23 -0.79 14.20
CA LEU A 196 11.69 -0.86 15.59
C LEU A 196 12.55 0.36 16.01
N VAL A 197 13.09 1.11 15.06
CA VAL A 197 13.76 2.41 15.32
C VAL A 197 12.81 3.40 16.01
N ASN A 198 11.50 3.31 15.73
CA ASN A 198 10.49 4.18 16.32
C ASN A 198 9.85 3.53 17.57
N TRP A 199 9.58 2.23 17.53
CA TRP A 199 8.88 1.49 18.60
C TRP A 199 9.82 0.97 19.70
N GLY A 200 11.10 0.83 19.42
CA GLY A 200 12.12 0.35 20.35
C GLY A 200 12.17 -1.16 20.49
N THR A 201 11.03 -1.84 20.72
CA THR A 201 10.97 -3.31 20.87
C THR A 201 9.79 -3.93 20.11
N PRO A 202 9.86 -5.23 19.75
CA PRO A 202 8.75 -5.95 19.15
C PRO A 202 7.49 -5.96 20.02
N GLU A 203 7.64 -6.01 21.34
CA GLU A 203 6.54 -6.00 22.29
C GLU A 203 5.83 -4.66 22.30
N ALA A 204 6.57 -3.54 22.27
CA ALA A 204 5.99 -2.19 22.16
C ALA A 204 5.24 -2.00 20.85
N TYR A 205 5.78 -2.53 19.73
CA TYR A 205 5.13 -2.54 18.44
C TYR A 205 3.79 -3.28 18.48
N THR A 206 3.77 -4.49 19.03
CA THR A 206 2.56 -5.30 19.18
C THR A 206 1.53 -4.65 20.11
N GLU A 207 1.99 -4.04 21.23
CA GLU A 207 1.12 -3.31 22.15
C GLU A 207 0.50 -2.06 21.51
N GLY A 208 1.18 -1.47 20.54
CA GLY A 208 0.62 -0.39 19.71
C GLY A 208 -0.65 -0.82 18.97
N TYR A 209 -0.69 -2.03 18.40
CA TYR A 209 -1.89 -2.57 17.76
C TYR A 209 -3.01 -2.89 18.76
N HIS A 210 -2.67 -3.37 19.95
CA HIS A 210 -3.66 -3.53 21.00
C HIS A 210 -4.27 -2.19 21.39
N THR A 211 -3.44 -1.16 21.58
CA THR A 211 -3.90 0.22 21.86
C THR A 211 -4.80 0.73 20.75
N PHE A 212 -4.44 0.53 19.50
CA PHE A 212 -5.25 0.91 18.33
C PHE A 212 -6.61 0.21 18.31
N ALA A 213 -6.64 -1.11 18.52
CA ALA A 213 -7.87 -1.90 18.51
C ALA A 213 -8.76 -1.64 19.74
N THR A 214 -8.24 -0.99 20.79
CA THR A 214 -8.96 -0.67 22.01
C THR A 214 -9.26 0.81 22.21
N LEU A 215 -8.96 1.67 21.20
CA LEU A 215 -9.35 3.09 21.22
C LEU A 215 -10.83 3.24 21.62
N PRO A 216 -11.20 4.27 22.37
CA PRO A 216 -12.58 4.45 22.86
C PRO A 216 -13.64 4.48 21.75
N THR A 217 -13.27 4.86 20.53
CA THR A 217 -14.15 4.92 19.37
C THR A 217 -14.32 3.60 18.64
N VAL A 218 -13.47 2.59 18.91
CA VAL A 218 -13.50 1.30 18.22
C VAL A 218 -14.64 0.43 18.75
N GLU A 219 -15.59 0.15 17.88
CA GLU A 219 -16.72 -0.77 18.13
C GLU A 219 -16.41 -2.19 17.66
N TRP A 220 -15.66 -2.33 16.56
CA TRP A 220 -15.33 -3.60 15.95
C TRP A 220 -13.85 -3.70 15.59
N ALA A 221 -13.24 -4.82 15.91
CA ALA A 221 -11.93 -5.23 15.43
C ALA A 221 -12.11 -6.36 14.39
N ILE A 222 -11.59 -6.17 13.17
CA ILE A 222 -11.58 -7.18 12.10
C ILE A 222 -10.14 -7.63 11.94
N VAL A 223 -9.83 -8.89 12.25
CA VAL A 223 -8.45 -9.33 12.49
C VAL A 223 -8.11 -10.58 11.69
N ASN A 224 -6.97 -10.58 11.03
CA ASN A 224 -6.49 -11.71 10.23
C ASN A 224 -6.18 -12.92 11.11
N ALA A 225 -6.86 -14.03 10.87
CA ALA A 225 -6.67 -15.29 11.59
C ALA A 225 -5.49 -16.12 11.06
N ASP A 226 -4.97 -15.81 9.88
CA ASP A 226 -3.85 -16.54 9.28
C ASP A 226 -2.49 -15.99 9.77
N ASP A 227 -2.47 -14.75 10.26
CA ASP A 227 -1.26 -14.12 10.80
C ASP A 227 -1.11 -14.41 12.30
N PRO A 228 0.01 -14.97 12.76
CA PRO A 228 0.16 -15.36 14.17
C PRO A 228 0.06 -14.19 15.15
N GLY A 229 0.64 -13.02 14.81
CA GLY A 229 0.61 -11.83 15.65
C GLY A 229 -0.79 -11.24 15.75
N ALA A 230 -1.49 -11.14 14.63
CA ALA A 230 -2.87 -10.66 14.58
C ALA A 230 -3.82 -11.64 15.28
N ARG A 231 -3.65 -12.97 15.12
CA ARG A 231 -4.43 -13.99 15.83
C ARG A 231 -4.29 -13.85 17.34
N ALA A 232 -3.06 -13.71 17.85
CA ALA A 232 -2.84 -13.51 19.28
C ALA A 232 -3.53 -12.24 19.81
N LEU A 233 -3.54 -11.17 19.00
CA LEU A 233 -4.29 -9.97 19.31
C LEU A 233 -5.81 -10.23 19.33
N ALA A 234 -6.36 -10.97 18.37
CA ALA A 234 -7.77 -11.29 18.30
C ALA A 234 -8.23 -12.06 19.56
N ASP A 235 -7.43 -13.05 20.01
CA ASP A 235 -7.72 -13.83 21.21
C ASP A 235 -7.70 -12.97 22.47
N ARG A 236 -6.72 -12.05 22.59
CA ARG A 236 -6.65 -11.08 23.69
C ARG A 236 -7.87 -10.16 23.71
N LEU A 237 -8.26 -9.60 22.56
CA LEU A 237 -9.43 -8.72 22.44
C LEU A 237 -10.74 -9.44 22.79
N ARG A 238 -10.90 -10.71 22.39
CA ARG A 238 -12.06 -11.53 22.76
C ARG A 238 -12.10 -11.78 24.27
N ALA A 239 -10.96 -12.09 24.90
CA ALA A 239 -10.85 -12.27 26.34
C ALA A 239 -11.20 -10.99 27.14
N GLU A 240 -10.96 -9.82 26.55
CA GLU A 240 -11.32 -8.50 27.10
C GLU A 240 -12.78 -8.12 26.78
N GLY A 241 -13.58 -8.99 26.13
CA GLY A 241 -14.98 -8.74 25.79
C GLY A 241 -15.20 -7.79 24.61
N ARG A 242 -14.17 -7.56 23.80
CA ARG A 242 -14.30 -6.73 22.58
C ARG A 242 -15.01 -7.50 21.46
N ARG A 243 -15.67 -6.78 20.56
CA ARG A 243 -16.30 -7.36 19.37
C ARG A 243 -15.23 -7.60 18.31
N VAL A 244 -14.96 -8.87 18.02
CA VAL A 244 -13.94 -9.29 17.04
C VAL A 244 -14.60 -10.11 15.94
N ILE A 245 -14.27 -9.81 14.69
CA ILE A 245 -14.51 -10.67 13.53
C ILE A 245 -13.15 -11.11 13.01
N SER A 246 -12.87 -12.39 13.05
CA SER A 246 -11.67 -12.98 12.44
C SER A 246 -11.92 -13.30 10.98
N TYR A 247 -10.89 -13.15 10.13
CA TYR A 247 -10.98 -13.46 8.72
C TYR A 247 -9.73 -14.17 8.21
N GLY A 248 -9.86 -14.90 7.10
CA GLY A 248 -8.75 -15.56 6.42
C GLY A 248 -9.09 -16.97 5.94
N PHE A 249 -8.06 -17.78 5.73
CA PHE A 249 -8.16 -19.17 5.31
C PHE A 249 -8.28 -20.14 6.50
N ALA A 250 -7.96 -19.69 7.70
CA ALA A 250 -8.02 -20.51 8.90
C ALA A 250 -9.42 -21.12 9.09
N GLU A 251 -9.47 -22.39 9.50
CA GLU A 251 -10.73 -23.14 9.63
C GLU A 251 -11.70 -22.53 10.61
N ASP A 252 -11.19 -21.87 11.63
CA ASP A 252 -11.90 -21.22 12.72
C ASP A 252 -12.16 -19.71 12.49
N ALA A 253 -11.79 -19.19 11.30
CA ALA A 253 -12.10 -17.80 10.98
C ALA A 253 -13.60 -17.58 10.84
N ASP A 254 -14.11 -16.45 11.40
CA ASP A 254 -15.51 -16.05 11.29
C ASP A 254 -15.89 -15.79 9.83
N VAL A 255 -15.06 -15.03 9.10
CA VAL A 255 -15.14 -14.86 7.64
C VAL A 255 -14.08 -15.74 7.00
N ARG A 256 -14.47 -16.94 6.60
CA ARG A 256 -13.55 -17.93 6.06
C ARG A 256 -13.53 -17.92 4.54
N VAL A 257 -12.32 -17.95 3.99
CA VAL A 257 -12.08 -18.21 2.56
C VAL A 257 -11.55 -19.64 2.39
N SER A 258 -12.07 -20.35 1.38
CA SER A 258 -11.59 -21.68 0.96
C SER A 258 -11.59 -21.81 -0.56
N ASP A 259 -11.14 -22.95 -1.06
CA ASP A 259 -11.21 -23.33 -2.48
C ASP A 259 -10.62 -22.28 -3.43
N ALA A 260 -9.50 -21.67 -3.00
CA ALA A 260 -8.79 -20.68 -3.80
C ALA A 260 -8.36 -21.29 -5.15
N ASN A 261 -8.83 -20.70 -6.24
CA ASN A 261 -8.56 -21.17 -7.59
C ASN A 261 -8.10 -20.01 -8.48
N PRO A 262 -6.81 -19.96 -8.86
CA PRO A 262 -6.32 -18.99 -9.83
C PRO A 262 -7.03 -19.14 -11.17
N VAL A 263 -7.38 -18.01 -11.78
CA VAL A 263 -7.98 -17.94 -13.12
C VAL A 263 -7.22 -16.91 -13.94
N ARG A 264 -7.38 -16.93 -15.28
CA ARG A 264 -6.64 -16.02 -16.18
C ARG A 264 -6.72 -14.54 -15.79
N GLU A 265 -7.88 -14.09 -15.34
CA GLU A 265 -8.15 -12.68 -15.03
C GLU A 265 -8.16 -12.39 -13.52
N GLY A 266 -7.54 -13.25 -12.69
CA GLY A 266 -7.51 -13.02 -11.25
C GLY A 266 -7.53 -14.28 -10.41
N ILE A 267 -8.44 -14.33 -9.42
CA ILE A 267 -8.61 -15.48 -8.52
C ILE A 267 -10.05 -15.60 -8.06
N THR A 268 -10.50 -16.83 -7.82
CA THR A 268 -11.80 -17.12 -7.18
C THR A 268 -11.59 -17.88 -5.88
N GLY A 269 -12.56 -17.77 -4.97
CA GLY A 269 -12.60 -18.55 -3.73
C GLY A 269 -14.00 -18.64 -3.19
N THR A 270 -14.27 -19.58 -2.32
CA THR A 270 -15.51 -19.69 -1.56
C THR A 270 -15.38 -18.86 -0.30
N LEU A 271 -16.27 -17.90 -0.06
CA LEU A 271 -16.33 -17.10 1.15
C LEU A 271 -17.55 -17.49 1.99
N ARG A 272 -17.34 -17.81 3.27
CA ARG A 272 -18.40 -18.15 4.23
C ARG A 272 -18.36 -17.16 5.41
N TYR A 273 -19.56 -16.69 5.82
CA TYR A 273 -19.76 -15.91 7.05
C TYR A 273 -21.08 -16.31 7.71
N GLY A 274 -21.00 -16.95 8.89
CA GLY A 274 -22.15 -17.59 9.51
C GLY A 274 -22.72 -18.69 8.61
N ASP A 275 -24.03 -18.63 8.31
CA ASP A 275 -24.72 -19.58 7.42
C ASP A 275 -24.69 -19.16 5.94
N GLU A 276 -24.19 -17.97 5.63
CA GLU A 276 -24.09 -17.46 4.26
C GLU A 276 -22.82 -17.95 3.60
N THR A 277 -22.92 -18.40 2.34
CA THR A 277 -21.79 -18.86 1.54
C THR A 277 -21.95 -18.39 0.11
N GLY A 278 -20.88 -17.84 -0.47
CA GLY A 278 -20.88 -17.37 -1.85
C GLY A 278 -19.51 -17.45 -2.51
N VAL A 279 -19.44 -17.23 -3.81
CA VAL A 279 -18.19 -17.24 -4.58
C VAL A 279 -17.68 -15.82 -4.70
N LEU A 280 -16.52 -15.59 -4.07
CA LEU A 280 -15.75 -14.36 -4.24
C LEU A 280 -14.92 -14.47 -5.54
N ARG A 281 -15.09 -13.53 -6.46
CA ARG A 281 -14.35 -13.44 -7.73
C ARG A 281 -13.59 -12.12 -7.77
N LEU A 282 -12.27 -12.16 -7.82
CA LEU A 282 -11.42 -10.98 -7.91
C LEU A 282 -10.73 -10.91 -9.27
N LYS A 283 -10.61 -9.71 -9.81
CA LYS A 283 -9.85 -9.42 -11.04
C LYS A 283 -8.34 -9.21 -10.78
N VAL A 284 -7.89 -9.47 -9.56
CA VAL A 284 -6.49 -9.40 -9.16
C VAL A 284 -6.05 -10.78 -8.66
N PRO A 285 -4.84 -11.25 -8.99
CA PRO A 285 -4.38 -12.58 -8.62
C PRO A 285 -3.89 -12.65 -7.17
N GLY A 286 -3.74 -13.86 -6.64
CA GLY A 286 -3.06 -14.18 -5.39
C GLY A 286 -3.97 -14.40 -4.19
N ASN A 287 -3.66 -15.43 -3.39
CA ASN A 287 -4.41 -15.81 -2.19
C ASN A 287 -4.46 -14.68 -1.17
N HIS A 288 -3.39 -13.88 -1.05
CA HIS A 288 -3.37 -12.71 -0.17
C HIS A 288 -4.45 -11.68 -0.54
N ASN A 289 -4.85 -11.58 -1.81
CA ASN A 289 -5.94 -10.71 -2.23
C ASN A 289 -7.32 -11.27 -1.85
N LEU A 290 -7.50 -12.59 -1.81
CA LEU A 290 -8.71 -13.19 -1.23
C LEU A 290 -8.80 -12.89 0.28
N SER A 291 -7.69 -12.97 1.01
CA SER A 291 -7.63 -12.60 2.42
C SER A 291 -7.94 -11.10 2.62
N ASN A 292 -7.31 -10.21 1.86
CA ASN A 292 -7.59 -8.76 1.90
C ASN A 292 -9.08 -8.45 1.59
N ALA A 293 -9.65 -9.14 0.62
CA ALA A 293 -11.06 -8.98 0.24
C ALA A 293 -12.00 -9.49 1.33
N SER A 294 -11.64 -10.56 2.06
CA SER A 294 -12.45 -11.04 3.18
C SER A 294 -12.48 -10.07 4.36
N ALA A 295 -11.38 -9.32 4.59
CA ALA A 295 -11.36 -8.21 5.54
C ALA A 295 -12.31 -7.07 5.12
N ALA A 296 -12.22 -6.67 3.84
CA ALA A 296 -13.09 -5.64 3.27
C ALA A 296 -14.57 -6.08 3.32
N TYR A 297 -14.85 -7.36 2.99
CA TYR A 297 -16.17 -7.94 3.13
C TYR A 297 -16.71 -7.83 4.56
N ALA A 298 -15.91 -8.22 5.57
CA ALA A 298 -16.30 -8.12 6.98
C ALA A 298 -16.66 -6.67 7.36
N ALA A 299 -15.88 -5.69 6.91
CA ALA A 299 -16.19 -4.27 7.14
C ALA A 299 -17.49 -3.85 6.46
N GLY A 300 -17.74 -4.29 5.22
CA GLY A 300 -19.00 -4.05 4.51
C GLY A 300 -20.21 -4.60 5.26
N ARG A 301 -20.08 -5.82 5.80
CA ARG A 301 -21.15 -6.45 6.61
C ARG A 301 -21.44 -5.67 7.89
N VAL A 302 -20.40 -5.17 8.57
CA VAL A 302 -20.56 -4.29 9.76
C VAL A 302 -21.22 -2.98 9.39
N LEU A 303 -20.97 -2.46 8.19
CA LEU A 303 -21.58 -1.24 7.65
C LEU A 303 -22.98 -1.46 7.04
N GLY A 304 -23.48 -2.70 7.04
CA GLY A 304 -24.86 -3.02 6.65
C GLY A 304 -25.05 -3.55 5.22
N LEU A 305 -23.98 -3.82 4.47
CA LEU A 305 -24.11 -4.42 3.14
C LEU A 305 -24.62 -5.86 3.23
N GLY A 306 -25.47 -6.26 2.28
CA GLY A 306 -25.89 -7.63 2.08
C GLY A 306 -24.74 -8.56 1.64
N HIS A 307 -24.90 -9.87 1.83
CA HIS A 307 -23.88 -10.86 1.47
C HIS A 307 -23.51 -10.80 -0.03
N GLU A 308 -24.50 -10.99 -0.89
CA GLU A 308 -24.34 -11.00 -2.34
C GLU A 308 -23.90 -9.64 -2.89
N GLU A 309 -24.39 -8.55 -2.30
CA GLU A 309 -24.02 -7.19 -2.65
C GLU A 309 -22.53 -6.93 -2.41
N ALA A 310 -22.01 -7.31 -1.24
CA ALA A 310 -20.60 -7.17 -0.89
C ALA A 310 -19.70 -8.00 -1.81
N LEU A 311 -20.07 -9.26 -2.12
CA LEU A 311 -19.34 -10.13 -3.04
C LEU A 311 -19.30 -9.55 -4.47
N ALA A 312 -20.45 -9.11 -4.98
CA ALA A 312 -20.56 -8.51 -6.31
C ALA A 312 -19.73 -7.22 -6.43
N ALA A 313 -19.79 -6.37 -5.40
CA ALA A 313 -19.07 -5.11 -5.35
C ALA A 313 -17.55 -5.32 -5.29
N LEU A 314 -17.06 -6.27 -4.49
CA LEU A 314 -15.65 -6.67 -4.44
C LEU A 314 -15.14 -7.17 -5.79
N GLY A 315 -15.98 -7.89 -6.55
CA GLY A 315 -15.67 -8.35 -7.90
C GLY A 315 -15.41 -7.23 -8.91
N GLN A 316 -15.72 -5.98 -8.58
CA GLN A 316 -15.42 -4.82 -9.43
C GLN A 316 -14.03 -4.20 -9.16
N PHE A 317 -13.33 -4.65 -8.13
CA PHE A 317 -11.99 -4.17 -7.83
C PHE A 317 -10.98 -4.60 -8.91
N THR A 318 -10.30 -3.63 -9.52
CA THR A 318 -9.34 -3.84 -10.62
C THR A 318 -7.89 -3.61 -10.19
N GLY A 319 -7.64 -3.48 -8.89
CA GLY A 319 -6.30 -3.30 -8.34
C GLY A 319 -5.95 -1.86 -7.98
N THR A 320 -4.77 -1.72 -7.39
CA THR A 320 -4.07 -0.47 -7.15
C THR A 320 -2.81 -0.41 -7.98
N LEU A 321 -2.36 0.78 -8.35
CA LEU A 321 -1.09 0.93 -9.05
C LEU A 321 0.04 0.37 -8.18
N ARG A 322 1.01 -0.27 -8.83
CA ARG A 322 2.15 -0.90 -8.18
C ARG A 322 1.79 -2.03 -7.19
N ARG A 323 0.68 -2.75 -7.40
CA ARG A 323 0.30 -3.96 -6.64
C ARG A 323 -0.13 -5.02 -7.64
N LEU A 324 0.81 -5.86 -8.09
CA LEU A 324 0.64 -6.78 -9.21
C LEU A 324 -0.06 -6.10 -10.41
N GLN A 325 0.39 -4.87 -10.71
CA GLN A 325 -0.16 -4.07 -11.79
C GLN A 325 0.33 -4.58 -13.13
N LEU A 326 -0.56 -5.02 -14.00
CA LEU A 326 -0.19 -5.32 -15.39
C LEU A 326 0.18 -4.01 -16.12
N ILE A 327 1.41 -3.93 -16.61
CA ILE A 327 1.94 -2.81 -17.39
C ILE A 327 1.73 -3.04 -18.88
N THR A 328 2.06 -4.24 -19.36
CA THR A 328 1.87 -4.63 -20.77
C THR A 328 1.75 -6.15 -20.90
N ASP A 329 1.03 -6.56 -21.94
CA ASP A 329 1.02 -7.90 -22.50
C ASP A 329 1.35 -7.76 -23.99
N SER A 330 2.62 -7.98 -24.34
CA SER A 330 3.14 -7.72 -25.68
C SER A 330 4.11 -8.83 -26.11
N ALA A 331 4.06 -9.23 -27.36
CA ALA A 331 4.89 -10.30 -27.92
C ALA A 331 4.80 -11.63 -27.12
N GLY A 332 3.67 -11.90 -26.46
CA GLY A 332 3.48 -13.05 -25.59
C GLY A 332 4.23 -12.96 -24.26
N ILE A 333 4.68 -11.78 -23.86
CA ILE A 333 5.38 -11.49 -22.61
C ILE A 333 4.53 -10.54 -21.77
N ARG A 334 4.24 -10.95 -20.53
CA ARG A 334 3.49 -10.12 -19.56
C ARG A 334 4.46 -9.42 -18.60
N VAL A 335 4.26 -8.13 -18.39
CA VAL A 335 5.08 -7.33 -17.47
C VAL A 335 4.19 -6.75 -16.38
N TYR A 336 4.54 -7.06 -15.14
CA TYR A 336 3.86 -6.56 -13.94
C TYR A 336 4.78 -5.64 -13.14
N ASP A 337 4.20 -4.69 -12.39
CA ASP A 337 4.91 -3.85 -11.41
C ASP A 337 4.32 -4.05 -10.02
N ASP A 338 5.20 -4.26 -9.03
CA ASP A 338 4.80 -4.43 -7.64
C ASP A 338 5.70 -3.62 -6.69
N TYR A 339 5.09 -3.06 -5.65
CA TYR A 339 5.74 -2.25 -4.63
C TYR A 339 6.49 -3.08 -3.58
N ALA A 340 6.34 -4.40 -3.60
CA ALA A 340 6.93 -5.32 -2.64
C ALA A 340 8.44 -5.10 -2.50
N HIS A 341 8.89 -4.93 -1.26
CA HIS A 341 10.28 -4.63 -0.92
C HIS A 341 10.76 -5.31 0.37
N HIS A 342 9.85 -5.95 1.11
CA HIS A 342 10.14 -6.81 2.26
C HIS A 342 10.03 -8.28 1.84
N PRO A 343 10.84 -9.22 2.40
CA PRO A 343 10.80 -10.63 2.01
C PRO A 343 9.40 -11.25 2.01
N THR A 344 8.58 -10.97 3.03
CA THR A 344 7.20 -11.45 3.14
C THR A 344 6.33 -10.96 1.98
N GLU A 345 6.43 -9.67 1.61
CA GLU A 345 5.69 -9.09 0.49
C GLU A 345 6.16 -9.67 -0.86
N ILE A 346 7.48 -9.79 -1.05
CA ILE A 346 8.08 -10.35 -2.27
C ILE A 346 7.64 -11.81 -2.44
N ARG A 347 7.59 -12.59 -1.37
CA ARG A 347 7.09 -13.96 -1.37
C ARG A 347 5.65 -14.03 -1.86
N ALA A 348 4.78 -13.17 -1.34
CA ALA A 348 3.38 -13.12 -1.75
C ALA A 348 3.23 -12.72 -3.24
N ALA A 349 3.97 -11.70 -3.69
CA ALA A 349 3.96 -11.22 -5.08
C ALA A 349 4.50 -12.28 -6.04
N LEU A 350 5.65 -12.92 -5.73
CA LEU A 350 6.24 -13.96 -6.57
C LEU A 350 5.38 -15.23 -6.62
N THR A 351 4.74 -15.62 -5.51
CA THR A 351 3.80 -16.76 -5.49
C THR A 351 2.61 -16.50 -6.42
N ALA A 352 2.03 -15.30 -6.35
CA ALA A 352 0.93 -14.92 -7.24
C ALA A 352 1.37 -14.85 -8.72
N ALA A 353 2.56 -14.29 -8.98
CA ALA A 353 3.14 -14.21 -10.31
C ALA A 353 3.48 -15.63 -10.87
N ARG A 354 3.95 -16.55 -10.03
CA ARG A 354 4.19 -17.95 -10.41
C ARG A 354 2.90 -18.63 -10.87
N HIS A 355 1.83 -18.53 -10.08
CA HIS A 355 0.52 -19.08 -10.48
C HIS A 355 0.01 -18.45 -11.77
N ALA A 356 0.17 -17.12 -11.94
CA ALA A 356 -0.21 -16.45 -13.18
C ALA A 356 0.62 -16.93 -14.38
N THR A 357 1.90 -17.30 -14.18
CA THR A 357 2.75 -17.90 -15.22
C THR A 357 2.26 -19.28 -15.61
N GLU A 358 1.95 -20.13 -14.62
CA GLU A 358 1.45 -21.50 -14.82
C GLU A 358 0.13 -21.50 -15.58
N VAL A 359 -0.85 -20.71 -15.15
CA VAL A 359 -2.14 -20.56 -15.88
C VAL A 359 -1.91 -20.03 -17.30
N GLY A 360 -1.02 -19.07 -17.49
CA GLY A 360 -0.68 -18.58 -18.83
C GLY A 360 -0.03 -19.62 -19.71
N ASN A 361 0.79 -20.50 -19.16
CA ASN A 361 1.40 -21.62 -19.88
C ASN A 361 0.36 -22.66 -20.30
N GLU A 362 -0.57 -23.00 -19.40
CA GLU A 362 -1.68 -23.91 -19.71
C GLU A 362 -2.56 -23.37 -20.84
N ASP A 363 -2.90 -22.08 -20.80
CA ASP A 363 -3.74 -21.42 -21.79
C ASP A 363 -3.08 -21.31 -23.17
N THR A 364 -1.77 -21.08 -23.22
CA THR A 364 -1.03 -20.79 -24.46
C THR A 364 -0.24 -21.98 -25.00
N GLY A 365 0.01 -23.01 -24.16
CA GLY A 365 0.91 -24.11 -24.46
C GLY A 365 2.39 -23.73 -24.53
N LEU A 366 2.76 -22.54 -24.04
CA LEU A 366 4.13 -22.05 -23.95
C LEU A 366 4.78 -22.49 -22.63
N ASP A 367 6.11 -22.64 -22.65
CA ASP A 367 6.94 -22.91 -21.45
C ASP A 367 7.55 -21.59 -20.97
N GLY A 368 6.71 -20.69 -20.45
CA GLY A 368 7.12 -19.39 -19.93
C GLY A 368 7.74 -19.49 -18.54
N ARG A 369 8.66 -18.57 -18.28
CA ARG A 369 9.40 -18.47 -17.02
C ARG A 369 8.91 -17.27 -16.23
N LEU A 370 9.10 -17.31 -14.91
CA LEU A 370 8.95 -16.15 -14.02
C LEU A 370 10.30 -15.44 -13.88
N ILE A 371 10.37 -14.18 -14.29
CA ILE A 371 11.54 -13.31 -14.21
C ILE A 371 11.26 -12.23 -13.15
N ALA A 372 11.99 -12.26 -12.04
CA ALA A 372 11.92 -11.25 -10.99
C ALA A 372 12.98 -10.16 -11.23
N CYS A 373 12.55 -8.92 -11.49
CA CYS A 373 13.42 -7.75 -11.55
C CYS A 373 13.32 -6.99 -10.22
N PHE A 374 14.30 -7.14 -9.35
CA PHE A 374 14.25 -6.62 -7.98
C PHE A 374 15.25 -5.48 -7.75
N GLN A 375 14.76 -4.39 -7.14
CA GLN A 375 15.59 -3.29 -6.64
C GLN A 375 15.53 -3.25 -5.12
N PRO A 376 16.63 -3.55 -4.41
CA PRO A 376 16.71 -3.36 -2.97
C PRO A 376 16.52 -1.88 -2.61
N HIS A 377 15.85 -1.62 -1.47
CA HIS A 377 15.55 -0.26 -1.03
C HIS A 377 16.04 -0.04 0.41
N LEU A 378 16.79 1.05 0.62
CA LEU A 378 17.55 1.44 1.79
C LEU A 378 18.77 0.55 2.04
N TYR A 379 19.89 1.20 2.33
CA TYR A 379 21.15 0.49 2.63
C TYR A 379 21.05 -0.30 3.92
N SER A 380 20.43 0.27 4.97
CA SER A 380 20.23 -0.40 6.26
C SER A 380 19.42 -1.68 6.11
N ARG A 381 18.26 -1.62 5.45
CA ARG A 381 17.41 -2.80 5.21
C ARG A 381 18.11 -3.85 4.35
N THR A 382 18.87 -3.42 3.33
CA THR A 382 19.62 -4.35 2.47
C THR A 382 20.70 -5.06 3.27
N ALA A 383 21.40 -4.37 4.16
CA ALA A 383 22.39 -4.97 5.05
C ALA A 383 21.77 -6.03 5.98
N ASP A 384 20.60 -5.73 6.54
CA ASP A 384 19.96 -6.59 7.52
C ASP A 384 19.26 -7.81 6.90
N LEU A 385 18.64 -7.65 5.70
CA LEU A 385 17.74 -8.66 5.12
C LEU A 385 18.25 -9.29 3.81
N HIS A 386 19.50 -9.08 3.39
CA HIS A 386 19.98 -9.58 2.09
C HIS A 386 19.87 -11.10 1.93
N GLU A 387 20.03 -11.87 3.03
CA GLU A 387 19.90 -13.33 2.99
C GLU A 387 18.45 -13.75 2.71
N GLU A 388 17.49 -13.20 3.44
CA GLU A 388 16.07 -13.48 3.25
C GLU A 388 15.57 -12.98 1.88
N LEU A 389 16.11 -11.83 1.41
CA LEU A 389 15.84 -11.31 0.07
C LEU A 389 16.37 -12.25 -1.01
N GLY A 390 17.58 -12.80 -0.81
CA GLY A 390 18.15 -13.80 -1.72
C GLY A 390 17.37 -15.11 -1.72
N GLU A 391 16.95 -15.58 -0.55
CA GLU A 391 16.14 -16.80 -0.41
C GLU A 391 14.80 -16.68 -1.13
N VAL A 392 14.06 -15.59 -0.94
CA VAL A 392 12.72 -15.42 -1.52
C VAL A 392 12.76 -15.36 -3.05
N LEU A 393 13.86 -14.89 -3.65
CA LEU A 393 14.04 -14.86 -5.11
C LEU A 393 14.16 -16.25 -5.75
N THR A 394 14.35 -17.32 -4.97
CA THR A 394 14.29 -18.71 -5.45
C THR A 394 12.94 -19.10 -6.03
N LEU A 395 11.89 -18.36 -5.75
CA LEU A 395 10.56 -18.54 -6.34
C LEU A 395 10.50 -18.13 -7.83
N ALA A 396 11.49 -17.36 -8.31
CA ALA A 396 11.63 -17.04 -9.74
C ALA A 396 12.59 -17.99 -10.46
N ASP A 397 12.45 -18.12 -11.77
CA ASP A 397 13.39 -18.86 -12.61
C ASP A 397 14.65 -18.04 -12.89
N ILE A 398 14.49 -16.71 -13.01
CA ILE A 398 15.55 -15.75 -13.24
C ILE A 398 15.37 -14.58 -12.28
N ALA A 399 16.45 -14.17 -11.60
CA ALA A 399 16.50 -12.96 -10.81
C ALA A 399 17.40 -11.92 -11.47
N VAL A 400 16.82 -10.79 -11.85
CA VAL A 400 17.55 -9.60 -12.33
C VAL A 400 17.58 -8.59 -11.18
N ILE A 401 18.73 -8.36 -10.61
CA ILE A 401 18.90 -7.55 -9.40
C ILE A 401 19.57 -6.23 -9.76
N ASN A 402 18.94 -5.12 -9.36
CA ASN A 402 19.47 -3.78 -9.51
C ASN A 402 20.31 -3.38 -8.27
N ASP A 403 21.00 -2.26 -8.36
CA ASP A 403 21.67 -1.71 -7.18
C ASP A 403 20.70 -1.05 -6.21
N VAL A 404 21.17 -0.78 -4.97
CA VAL A 404 20.33 -0.27 -3.88
C VAL A 404 19.81 1.14 -4.21
N CYS A 405 18.49 1.32 -4.08
CA CYS A 405 17.88 2.65 -4.02
C CYS A 405 18.00 3.18 -2.59
N GLY A 406 18.94 4.09 -2.34
CA GLY A 406 19.22 4.61 -1.00
C GLY A 406 18.19 5.59 -0.47
N ASP A 407 17.39 6.21 -1.39
CA ASP A 407 16.37 7.24 -1.07
C ASP A 407 16.94 8.34 -0.16
N ARG A 408 16.65 8.26 1.14
CA ARG A 408 17.07 9.25 2.16
C ARG A 408 18.30 8.82 3.01
N GLU A 409 18.83 7.63 2.77
CA GLU A 409 20.01 7.12 3.48
C GLU A 409 21.31 7.43 2.72
N ASP A 410 22.36 7.72 3.45
CA ASP A 410 23.70 7.79 2.89
C ASP A 410 24.22 6.37 2.60
N PRO A 411 25.04 6.17 1.55
CA PRO A 411 25.62 4.89 1.23
C PRO A 411 26.41 4.28 2.39
N ILE A 412 26.15 3.02 2.70
CA ILE A 412 26.88 2.24 3.68
C ILE A 412 28.00 1.48 2.95
N PRO A 413 29.29 1.63 3.33
CA PRO A 413 30.40 0.94 2.67
C PRO A 413 30.19 -0.58 2.63
N GLY A 414 30.28 -1.17 1.43
CA GLY A 414 30.11 -2.61 1.21
C GLY A 414 28.66 -3.06 1.04
N VAL A 415 27.66 -2.17 1.20
CA VAL A 415 26.25 -2.49 0.98
C VAL A 415 25.85 -2.04 -0.41
N THR A 416 25.63 -3.01 -1.30
CA THR A 416 25.18 -2.82 -2.69
C THR A 416 24.20 -3.95 -3.04
N GLY A 417 23.55 -3.87 -4.20
CA GLY A 417 22.72 -4.96 -4.73
C GLY A 417 23.47 -6.29 -4.87
N GLN A 418 24.82 -6.25 -4.91
CA GLN A 418 25.66 -7.44 -4.96
C GLN A 418 25.45 -8.38 -3.74
N LEU A 419 25.13 -7.83 -2.55
CA LEU A 419 24.81 -8.68 -1.38
C LEU A 419 23.63 -9.60 -1.66
N VAL A 420 22.56 -9.08 -2.27
CA VAL A 420 21.38 -9.86 -2.64
C VAL A 420 21.69 -10.83 -3.78
N VAL A 421 22.51 -10.43 -4.76
CA VAL A 421 23.01 -11.32 -5.84
C VAL A 421 23.73 -12.54 -5.26
N ASP A 422 24.65 -12.31 -4.31
CA ASP A 422 25.42 -13.38 -3.71
C ASP A 422 24.56 -14.29 -2.84
N ALA A 423 23.60 -13.73 -2.10
CA ALA A 423 22.62 -14.50 -1.35
C ALA A 423 21.73 -15.34 -2.28
N ALA A 424 21.15 -14.75 -3.33
CA ALA A 424 20.32 -15.46 -4.31
C ALA A 424 21.06 -16.66 -4.95
N ARG A 425 22.35 -16.49 -5.26
CA ARG A 425 23.19 -17.58 -5.76
C ARG A 425 23.43 -18.67 -4.72
N ARG A 426 23.68 -18.28 -3.45
CA ARG A 426 23.85 -19.27 -2.35
C ARG A 426 22.59 -20.08 -2.12
N HIS A 427 21.41 -19.45 -2.21
CA HIS A 427 20.12 -20.11 -2.06
C HIS A 427 19.67 -20.89 -3.31
N GLY A 428 20.40 -20.85 -4.42
CA GLY A 428 20.19 -21.70 -5.58
C GLY A 428 19.25 -21.13 -6.64
N VAL A 429 19.10 -19.83 -6.76
CA VAL A 429 18.43 -19.21 -7.92
C VAL A 429 19.19 -19.62 -9.19
N ARG A 430 18.48 -20.16 -10.18
CA ARG A 430 19.09 -20.78 -11.36
C ARG A 430 19.92 -19.82 -12.20
N GLU A 431 19.40 -18.61 -12.38
CA GLU A 431 20.03 -17.56 -13.17
C GLU A 431 19.90 -16.24 -12.44
N VAL A 432 21.05 -15.59 -12.16
CA VAL A 432 21.12 -14.31 -11.44
C VAL A 432 21.93 -13.32 -12.26
N VAL A 433 21.28 -12.25 -12.67
CA VAL A 433 21.86 -11.14 -13.44
C VAL A 433 21.93 -9.90 -12.55
N TYR A 434 23.09 -9.23 -12.50
CA TYR A 434 23.26 -7.97 -11.79
C TYR A 434 23.36 -6.82 -12.77
N VAL A 435 22.46 -5.84 -12.65
CA VAL A 435 22.42 -4.65 -13.50
C VAL A 435 22.45 -3.42 -12.59
N VAL A 436 23.59 -2.70 -12.59
CA VAL A 436 23.83 -1.60 -11.66
C VAL A 436 22.97 -0.38 -12.01
N ASP A 437 22.96 0.03 -13.28
CA ASP A 437 22.14 1.16 -13.72
C ASP A 437 20.71 0.69 -14.04
N LYS A 438 19.73 1.26 -13.37
CA LYS A 438 18.32 0.97 -13.60
C LYS A 438 17.85 1.26 -15.04
N TYR A 439 18.53 2.19 -15.73
CA TYR A 439 18.19 2.51 -17.12
C TYR A 439 18.65 1.43 -18.12
N ASP A 440 19.56 0.54 -17.71
CA ASP A 440 19.97 -0.62 -18.50
C ASP A 440 19.04 -1.84 -18.29
N LEU A 441 18.21 -1.85 -17.21
CA LEU A 441 17.29 -2.94 -16.92
C LEU A 441 16.30 -3.24 -18.05
N PRO A 442 15.67 -2.26 -18.72
CA PRO A 442 14.74 -2.55 -19.83
C PRO A 442 15.41 -3.30 -20.99
N ALA A 443 16.66 -2.93 -21.34
CA ALA A 443 17.40 -3.60 -22.39
C ALA A 443 17.78 -5.03 -21.99
N ALA A 444 18.30 -5.22 -20.77
CA ALA A 444 18.66 -6.54 -20.24
C ALA A 444 17.42 -7.47 -20.17
N LEU A 445 16.28 -7.00 -19.66
CA LEU A 445 15.04 -7.76 -19.60
C LEU A 445 14.50 -8.08 -21.00
N ASN A 446 14.62 -7.14 -21.95
CA ASN A 446 14.26 -7.39 -23.33
C ASN A 446 15.14 -8.47 -23.97
N GLU A 447 16.43 -8.55 -23.67
CA GLU A 447 17.35 -9.55 -24.23
C GLU A 447 17.05 -10.96 -23.70
N ILE A 448 16.83 -11.13 -22.39
CA ILE A 448 16.67 -12.44 -21.75
C ILE A 448 15.28 -13.03 -21.88
N SER A 449 14.24 -12.19 -22.09
CA SER A 449 12.85 -12.63 -22.13
C SER A 449 12.46 -13.31 -23.45
N ARG A 450 11.49 -14.22 -23.38
CA ARG A 450 10.92 -14.95 -24.51
C ARG A 450 9.39 -15.06 -24.40
N PRO A 451 8.68 -15.35 -25.50
CA PRO A 451 7.23 -15.59 -25.44
C PRO A 451 6.84 -16.63 -24.39
N GLY A 452 5.81 -16.35 -23.62
CA GLY A 452 5.35 -17.11 -22.46
C GLY A 452 5.85 -16.56 -21.12
N ASP A 453 6.97 -15.81 -21.08
CA ASP A 453 7.53 -15.29 -19.84
C ASP A 453 6.62 -14.27 -19.16
N LEU A 454 6.65 -14.28 -17.83
CA LEU A 454 6.12 -13.23 -16.99
C LEU A 454 7.28 -12.52 -16.29
N ILE A 455 7.37 -11.21 -16.48
CA ILE A 455 8.33 -10.33 -15.81
C ILE A 455 7.59 -9.58 -14.71
N ILE A 456 8.15 -9.55 -13.50
CA ILE A 456 7.63 -8.72 -12.42
C ILE A 456 8.75 -7.81 -11.90
N THR A 457 8.51 -6.48 -11.92
CA THR A 457 9.37 -5.51 -11.24
C THR A 457 8.95 -5.41 -9.77
N LEU A 458 9.93 -5.46 -8.86
CA LEU A 458 9.75 -5.50 -7.41
C LEU A 458 10.58 -4.40 -6.74
N GLY A 459 9.94 -3.58 -5.92
CA GLY A 459 10.63 -2.55 -5.13
C GLY A 459 9.81 -1.29 -4.92
N CYS A 460 9.98 -0.62 -3.78
CA CYS A 460 9.29 0.62 -3.46
C CYS A 460 9.97 1.89 -4.02
N GLY A 461 11.19 1.73 -4.56
CA GLY A 461 11.97 2.79 -5.20
C GLY A 461 11.52 3.10 -6.63
N ASP A 462 12.48 3.51 -7.42
CA ASP A 462 12.28 3.99 -8.79
C ASP A 462 12.33 2.89 -9.87
N VAL A 463 12.45 1.62 -9.49
CA VAL A 463 12.34 0.47 -10.41
C VAL A 463 11.04 0.45 -11.22
N THR A 464 10.00 1.12 -10.73
CA THR A 464 8.70 1.27 -11.43
C THR A 464 8.81 1.90 -12.81
N ILE A 465 9.93 2.59 -13.13
CA ILE A 465 10.17 3.14 -14.48
C ILE A 465 10.47 2.04 -15.52
N VAL A 466 10.93 0.87 -15.07
CA VAL A 466 11.40 -0.22 -15.94
C VAL A 466 10.27 -0.76 -16.81
N GLY A 467 9.10 -1.04 -16.24
CA GLY A 467 7.96 -1.55 -16.98
C GLY A 467 7.54 -0.66 -18.16
N PRO A 468 7.26 0.65 -17.93
CA PRO A 468 6.96 1.61 -18.99
C PRO A 468 8.05 1.75 -20.05
N LEU A 469 9.34 1.63 -19.70
CA LEU A 469 10.45 1.70 -20.65
C LEU A 469 10.63 0.38 -21.44
N LEU A 470 10.30 -0.76 -20.82
CA LEU A 470 10.36 -2.07 -21.46
C LEU A 470 9.21 -2.29 -22.46
N ALA A 471 8.00 -1.81 -22.14
CA ALA A 471 6.82 -2.03 -22.97
C ALA A 471 6.99 -1.68 -24.46
N PRO A 472 7.55 -0.50 -24.85
CA PRO A 472 7.78 -0.19 -26.25
C PRO A 472 8.86 -1.07 -26.90
N LEU A 473 9.83 -1.60 -26.15
CA LEU A 473 10.85 -2.52 -26.69
C LEU A 473 10.20 -3.88 -27.05
N LEU A 474 9.33 -4.38 -26.18
CA LEU A 474 8.58 -5.61 -26.44
C LEU A 474 7.61 -5.46 -27.62
N ALA A 475 6.93 -4.30 -27.73
CA ALA A 475 5.99 -4.04 -28.82
C ALA A 475 6.66 -3.98 -30.21
N GLN A 476 7.98 -3.74 -30.27
CA GLN A 476 8.75 -3.76 -31.51
C GLN A 476 9.19 -5.17 -31.95
N ARG A 477 8.99 -6.19 -31.10
CA ARG A 477 9.29 -7.57 -31.46
C ARG A 477 8.26 -8.10 -32.44
N PRO A 478 8.65 -8.97 -33.41
CA PRO A 478 7.69 -9.66 -34.25
C PRO A 478 6.76 -10.51 -33.35
N GLU A 479 5.44 -10.43 -33.60
CA GLU A 479 4.48 -11.30 -32.93
C GLU A 479 4.93 -12.78 -33.08
N ALA A 480 4.91 -13.52 -31.99
CA ALA A 480 5.17 -14.93 -32.02
C ALA A 480 4.12 -15.57 -32.92
N GLN A 481 4.51 -15.99 -34.13
CA GLN A 481 3.63 -16.78 -34.99
C GLN A 481 3.25 -18.03 -34.21
N ASN A 482 1.96 -18.15 -33.86
CA ASN A 482 1.39 -19.40 -33.33
C ASN A 482 1.77 -20.54 -34.27
N ARG A 483 2.70 -21.36 -33.88
CA ARG A 483 3.03 -22.63 -34.55
C ARG A 483 2.35 -23.79 -33.84
#